data_079533870292fe930db8193a44cd9ad5
#
_entry.id   079533870292fe930db8193a44cd9ad5
#
_cell.length_a   1.000
_cell.length_b   1.000
_cell.length_c   1.000
_cell.angle_alpha   90.00
_cell.angle_beta   90.00
_cell.angle_gamma   90.00
#
_symmetry.space_group_name_H-M   'P 1'
#
loop_
_entity.id
_entity.type
_entity.pdbx_description
1 polymer ?
#
loop_
_entity_poly.entity_id
_entity_poly.type
_entity_poly.pdbx_seq_one_letter_code
_entity_poly.pdbx_strand_id
1 'polypeptide(L)'
;MIPVYCAYTEMCDPETLVPNPRNPNQHSDKQIALLAKIIQTQGWRAPITISKRSGFVVRGHGRLMAALAMGLIEVPVDLQDYESEAAEYADLIADNRIAELSNIDNDLLGQLLSDTGDFKSVTGYSDNDIDRLIGEAEAAAAGEGVGEDDFDAEAEAADIKEPITQPGDIWELGDHRLICGDSTNPDDVKAVMDWQLADMVFTDPPYNVSYVGKTKDHLTIQNDTMDDDEFRLFLSEAFVAMAAVLKNGGAYYICHADSSGHIFRQAVRDAGLLLKQCLIWVKNTIVLGRQDYQWQHEPILYGWKPDGSHKFYGGRNKSTVIDEHLPLSITETNDGYVLNFKTDMQDINIKVPSYDVVDSGTDADTTIWRIPKPTRSEDHPTMKPIALCTRAILNSSRKDELVLEPFCGSGSTLIACEQTGRKCRAIELDPVYCDVIVKRYINQVGTAADVKLHRGDEIIDYTDL
;
A
#
# COMPACT_ATOMS: atom_id res chain seq x y z
N MET A 1 -42.19 14.84 0.90
CA MET A 1 -42.25 14.12 2.21
C MET A 1 -41.10 13.11 2.23
N ILE A 2 -40.30 13.11 3.26
CA ILE A 2 -39.16 12.15 3.38
C ILE A 2 -39.75 10.80 3.85
N PRO A 3 -39.36 9.68 3.23
CA PRO A 3 -39.86 8.36 3.63
C PRO A 3 -39.46 8.00 5.07
N VAL A 4 -40.33 7.31 5.79
CA VAL A 4 -40.07 6.80 7.15
C VAL A 4 -40.04 5.28 7.10
N TYR A 5 -38.89 4.69 7.46
CA TYR A 5 -38.66 3.26 7.45
C TYR A 5 -38.47 2.65 8.85
N CYS A 6 -38.37 3.50 9.87
CA CYS A 6 -38.29 3.04 11.28
C CYS A 6 -39.69 2.90 11.89
N ALA A 7 -39.80 2.10 12.95
CA ALA A 7 -40.94 2.13 13.82
C ALA A 7 -40.98 3.46 14.60
N TYR A 8 -42.16 3.99 14.83
CA TYR A 8 -42.39 5.23 15.58
C TYR A 8 -43.79 5.19 16.24
N THR A 9 -44.00 6.02 17.25
CA THR A 9 -45.29 6.13 17.92
C THR A 9 -46.24 7.05 17.18
N GLU A 10 -45.74 8.23 16.76
CA GLU A 10 -46.54 9.24 16.06
C GLU A 10 -45.62 10.19 15.23
N MET A 11 -46.24 10.97 14.34
CA MET A 11 -45.59 12.08 13.64
C MET A 11 -45.83 13.37 14.40
N CYS A 12 -44.80 14.15 14.65
CA CYS A 12 -44.86 15.43 15.36
C CYS A 12 -44.22 16.56 14.61
N ASP A 13 -44.69 17.78 14.81
CA ASP A 13 -44.02 19.00 14.35
C ASP A 13 -42.71 19.18 15.13
N PRO A 14 -41.53 19.20 14.46
CA PRO A 14 -40.23 19.34 15.12
C PRO A 14 -40.08 20.65 15.92
N GLU A 15 -40.82 21.72 15.59
CA GLU A 15 -40.81 22.96 16.36
C GLU A 15 -41.44 22.82 17.75
N THR A 16 -42.30 21.83 17.95
CA THR A 16 -42.94 21.55 19.25
C THR A 16 -42.07 20.71 20.17
N LEU A 17 -41.02 20.08 19.66
CA LEU A 17 -40.16 19.19 20.42
C LEU A 17 -39.16 19.96 21.27
N VAL A 18 -39.06 19.61 22.53
CA VAL A 18 -38.17 20.30 23.48
C VAL A 18 -36.90 19.51 23.70
N PRO A 19 -35.71 20.01 23.25
CA PRO A 19 -34.45 19.39 23.55
C PRO A 19 -34.22 19.29 25.06
N ASN A 20 -33.59 18.20 25.52
CA ASN A 20 -33.23 18.08 26.94
C ASN A 20 -32.17 19.11 27.29
N PRO A 21 -32.42 20.07 28.22
CA PRO A 21 -31.50 21.14 28.60
C PRO A 21 -30.23 20.63 29.28
N ARG A 22 -30.20 19.38 29.72
CA ARG A 22 -29.06 18.71 30.35
C ARG A 22 -28.30 17.78 29.39
N ASN A 23 -28.62 17.79 28.09
CA ASN A 23 -27.85 17.04 27.12
C ASN A 23 -26.41 17.58 27.04
N PRO A 24 -25.38 16.75 27.34
CA PRO A 24 -23.98 17.21 27.30
C PRO A 24 -23.43 17.33 25.86
N ASN A 25 -24.08 16.71 24.87
CA ASN A 25 -23.57 16.67 23.51
C ASN A 25 -23.88 17.95 22.75
N GLN A 26 -22.85 18.49 22.10
CA GLN A 26 -22.92 19.62 21.18
C GLN A 26 -22.74 19.11 19.75
N HIS A 27 -23.60 19.54 18.85
CA HIS A 27 -23.55 19.18 17.44
C HIS A 27 -23.01 20.33 16.61
N SER A 28 -21.97 20.09 15.80
CA SER A 28 -21.45 21.08 14.85
C SER A 28 -22.38 21.24 13.65
N ASP A 29 -22.34 22.41 13.01
CA ASP A 29 -23.11 22.65 11.77
C ASP A 29 -22.79 21.64 10.68
N LYS A 30 -21.52 21.19 10.59
CA LYS A 30 -21.10 20.14 9.64
C LYS A 30 -21.78 18.79 9.94
N GLN A 31 -21.90 18.42 11.19
CA GLN A 31 -22.59 17.18 11.59
C GLN A 31 -24.10 17.26 11.32
N ILE A 32 -24.71 18.41 11.60
CA ILE A 32 -26.14 18.65 11.31
C ILE A 32 -26.41 18.56 9.80
N ALA A 33 -25.56 19.19 8.98
CA ALA A 33 -25.68 19.14 7.53
C ALA A 33 -25.53 17.70 6.99
N LEU A 34 -24.61 16.91 7.55
CA LEU A 34 -24.44 15.50 7.21
C LEU A 34 -25.68 14.69 7.57
N LEU A 35 -26.22 14.85 8.78
CA LEU A 35 -27.45 14.17 9.22
C LEU A 35 -28.63 14.54 8.32
N ALA A 36 -28.76 15.81 7.94
CA ALA A 36 -29.77 16.26 7.00
C ALA A 36 -29.63 15.54 5.64
N LYS A 37 -28.41 15.46 5.10
CA LYS A 37 -28.12 14.75 3.85
C LYS A 37 -28.46 13.25 3.95
N ILE A 38 -28.10 12.60 5.05
CA ILE A 38 -28.42 11.18 5.30
C ILE A 38 -29.94 10.98 5.30
N ILE A 39 -30.67 11.80 6.06
CA ILE A 39 -32.14 11.71 6.14
C ILE A 39 -32.78 11.95 4.77
N GLN A 40 -32.30 12.93 4.00
CA GLN A 40 -32.81 13.20 2.64
C GLN A 40 -32.58 12.05 1.69
N THR A 41 -31.41 11.41 1.76
CA THR A 41 -31.00 10.34 0.82
C THR A 41 -31.59 8.99 1.19
N GLN A 42 -31.55 8.63 2.49
CA GLN A 42 -31.90 7.30 2.96
C GLN A 42 -33.27 7.23 3.66
N GLY A 43 -33.92 8.36 3.89
CA GLY A 43 -35.14 8.45 4.70
C GLY A 43 -34.86 8.32 6.21
N TRP A 44 -35.92 8.36 6.98
CA TRP A 44 -35.85 8.17 8.43
C TRP A 44 -35.62 6.70 8.79
N ARG A 45 -34.44 6.38 9.34
CA ARG A 45 -34.07 5.02 9.78
C ARG A 45 -34.14 4.84 11.29
N ALA A 46 -34.27 5.94 12.06
CA ALA A 46 -34.46 5.94 13.50
C ALA A 46 -35.33 7.14 13.91
N PRO A 47 -36.28 7.00 14.82
CA PRO A 47 -37.12 8.10 15.28
C PRO A 47 -36.37 9.03 16.25
N ILE A 48 -37.00 10.13 16.63
CA ILE A 48 -36.60 10.96 17.78
C ILE A 48 -37.31 10.39 19.02
N THR A 49 -36.54 10.04 20.06
CA THR A 49 -37.14 9.49 21.30
C THR A 49 -37.46 10.60 22.28
N ILE A 50 -38.70 10.61 22.77
CA ILE A 50 -39.21 11.59 23.74
C ILE A 50 -39.64 10.88 24.99
N SER A 51 -39.30 11.42 26.15
CA SER A 51 -39.77 10.93 27.43
C SER A 51 -41.22 11.39 27.69
N LYS A 52 -42.12 10.45 27.93
CA LYS A 52 -43.47 10.80 28.41
C LYS A 52 -43.48 11.44 29.80
N ARG A 53 -42.46 11.17 30.62
CA ARG A 53 -42.30 11.71 31.97
C ARG A 53 -41.95 13.19 31.96
N SER A 54 -40.97 13.60 31.18
CA SER A 54 -40.45 14.99 31.17
C SER A 54 -40.91 15.81 29.98
N GLY A 55 -41.33 15.17 28.90
CA GLY A 55 -41.58 15.81 27.61
C GLY A 55 -40.35 16.16 26.82
N PHE A 56 -39.14 15.86 27.31
CA PHE A 56 -37.89 16.18 26.68
C PHE A 56 -37.45 15.10 25.68
N VAL A 57 -36.71 15.53 24.67
CA VAL A 57 -35.98 14.61 23.79
C VAL A 57 -34.89 13.91 24.60
N VAL A 58 -34.85 12.58 24.55
CA VAL A 58 -33.81 11.73 25.17
C VAL A 58 -32.77 11.28 24.16
N ARG A 59 -33.25 10.84 22.97
CA ARG A 59 -32.34 10.42 21.87
C ARG A 59 -32.66 11.13 20.57
N GLY A 60 -31.64 11.41 19.77
CA GLY A 60 -31.81 11.99 18.45
C GLY A 60 -31.84 13.52 18.42
N HIS A 61 -31.19 14.20 19.34
CA HIS A 61 -31.03 15.67 19.34
C HIS A 61 -30.46 16.18 18.01
N GLY A 62 -29.42 15.54 17.45
CA GLY A 62 -28.87 15.88 16.15
C GLY A 62 -29.87 15.71 15.00
N ARG A 63 -30.73 14.66 15.05
CA ARG A 63 -31.81 14.45 14.08
C ARG A 63 -32.88 15.53 14.16
N LEU A 64 -33.21 16.00 15.35
CA LEU A 64 -34.11 17.13 15.54
C LEU A 64 -33.54 18.40 14.94
N MET A 65 -32.28 18.71 15.25
CA MET A 65 -31.60 19.89 14.68
C MET A 65 -31.51 19.83 13.15
N ALA A 66 -31.24 18.66 12.58
CA ALA A 66 -31.23 18.46 11.13
C ALA A 66 -32.64 18.67 10.53
N ALA A 67 -33.69 18.18 11.17
CA ALA A 67 -35.08 18.38 10.73
C ALA A 67 -35.49 19.85 10.72
N LEU A 68 -35.14 20.59 11.79
CA LEU A 68 -35.37 22.04 11.87
C LEU A 68 -34.59 22.80 10.80
N ALA A 69 -33.33 22.45 10.57
CA ALA A 69 -32.50 23.05 9.52
C ALA A 69 -33.04 22.80 8.10
N MET A 70 -33.69 21.66 7.88
CA MET A 70 -34.38 21.32 6.62
C MET A 70 -35.78 21.94 6.49
N GLY A 71 -36.32 22.56 7.52
CA GLY A 71 -37.70 23.09 7.53
C GLY A 71 -38.76 22.01 7.41
N LEU A 72 -38.51 20.82 7.98
CA LEU A 72 -39.51 19.75 7.97
C LEU A 72 -40.70 20.09 8.87
N ILE A 73 -41.91 19.74 8.42
CA ILE A 73 -43.14 20.02 9.14
C ILE A 73 -43.57 18.85 10.05
N GLU A 74 -43.03 17.65 9.79
CA GLU A 74 -43.33 16.45 10.56
C GLU A 74 -42.10 15.53 10.64
N VAL A 75 -41.87 14.95 11.81
CA VAL A 75 -40.81 13.98 12.09
C VAL A 75 -41.35 12.78 12.86
N PRO A 76 -40.80 11.55 12.67
CA PRO A 76 -41.23 10.40 13.45
C PRO A 76 -40.67 10.48 14.87
N VAL A 77 -41.56 10.29 15.87
CA VAL A 77 -41.19 10.26 17.29
C VAL A 77 -41.58 8.92 17.92
N ASP A 78 -40.76 8.51 18.89
CA ASP A 78 -41.01 7.35 19.73
C ASP A 78 -41.15 7.80 21.17
N LEU A 79 -42.35 7.57 21.74
CA LEU A 79 -42.72 7.99 23.11
C LEU A 79 -42.36 6.89 24.09
N GLN A 80 -41.33 7.11 24.92
CA GLN A 80 -40.83 6.15 25.91
C GLN A 80 -41.23 6.55 27.34
N ASP A 81 -41.56 5.54 28.16
CA ASP A 81 -41.81 5.70 29.59
C ASP A 81 -40.51 5.46 30.38
N TYR A 82 -40.24 6.30 31.38
CA TYR A 82 -39.12 6.16 32.31
C TYR A 82 -39.64 6.14 33.76
N GLU A 83 -39.16 5.17 34.52
CA GLU A 83 -39.54 5.00 35.93
C GLU A 83 -39.12 6.19 36.82
N SER A 84 -38.03 6.85 36.45
CA SER A 84 -37.46 7.96 37.20
C SER A 84 -36.66 8.91 36.30
N GLU A 85 -36.33 10.10 36.81
CA GLU A 85 -35.43 11.04 36.17
C GLU A 85 -34.04 10.46 36.00
N ALA A 86 -33.57 9.67 36.97
CA ALA A 86 -32.28 9.00 36.89
C ALA A 86 -32.24 7.96 35.76
N ALA A 87 -33.31 7.21 35.53
CA ALA A 87 -33.40 6.26 34.41
C ALA A 87 -33.39 6.96 33.06
N GLU A 88 -34.10 8.09 32.93
CA GLU A 88 -34.10 8.91 31.73
C GLU A 88 -32.69 9.48 31.40
N TYR A 89 -31.98 10.00 32.41
CA TYR A 89 -30.60 10.51 32.21
C TYR A 89 -29.60 9.38 31.94
N ALA A 90 -29.76 8.22 32.53
CA ALA A 90 -28.93 7.06 32.23
C ALA A 90 -29.06 6.64 30.78
N ASP A 91 -30.27 6.66 30.21
CA ASP A 91 -30.50 6.38 28.80
C ASP A 91 -29.91 7.46 27.87
N LEU A 92 -30.12 8.73 28.22
CA LEU A 92 -29.51 9.86 27.50
C LEU A 92 -27.95 9.74 27.39
N ILE A 93 -27.30 9.35 28.49
CA ILE A 93 -25.85 9.19 28.56
C ILE A 93 -25.41 7.94 27.78
N ALA A 94 -26.11 6.81 27.94
CA ALA A 94 -25.78 5.53 27.35
C ALA A 94 -25.83 5.56 25.82
N ASP A 95 -26.86 6.19 25.24
CA ASP A 95 -27.02 6.33 23.77
C ASP A 95 -25.80 6.96 23.11
N ASN A 96 -25.21 7.94 23.78
CA ASN A 96 -24.03 8.64 23.26
C ASN A 96 -22.74 7.85 23.51
N ARG A 97 -22.61 7.19 24.67
CA ARG A 97 -21.36 6.56 25.09
C ARG A 97 -21.10 5.19 24.50
N ILE A 98 -22.14 4.40 24.25
CA ILE A 98 -21.99 3.01 23.76
C ILE A 98 -21.30 2.96 22.39
N ALA A 99 -21.64 3.87 21.48
CA ALA A 99 -21.02 3.93 20.16
C ALA A 99 -19.50 4.25 20.22
N GLU A 100 -19.08 5.03 21.23
CA GLU A 100 -17.66 5.39 21.42
C GLU A 100 -16.82 4.25 22.02
N LEU A 101 -17.44 3.22 22.59
CA LEU A 101 -16.74 2.08 23.19
C LEU A 101 -16.44 0.96 22.18
N SER A 102 -16.97 1.04 20.97
CA SER A 102 -16.70 0.06 19.93
C SER A 102 -15.35 0.32 19.26
N ASN A 103 -14.64 -0.75 18.95
CA ASN A 103 -13.48 -0.71 18.06
C ASN A 103 -13.93 -0.98 16.63
N ILE A 104 -13.39 -0.23 15.68
CA ILE A 104 -13.71 -0.38 14.26
C ILE A 104 -12.65 -1.30 13.65
N ASP A 105 -13.10 -2.36 12.99
CA ASP A 105 -12.28 -3.15 12.09
C ASP A 105 -12.13 -2.38 10.77
N ASN A 106 -10.96 -1.83 10.53
CA ASN A 106 -10.70 -0.97 9.38
C ASN A 106 -10.69 -1.73 8.06
N ASP A 107 -10.31 -3.01 8.05
CA ASP A 107 -10.27 -3.83 6.83
C ASP A 107 -11.71 -4.15 6.38
N LEU A 108 -12.55 -4.59 7.32
CA LEU A 108 -13.97 -4.79 7.04
C LEU A 108 -14.67 -3.48 6.68
N LEU A 109 -14.34 -2.38 7.33
CA LEU A 109 -14.88 -1.05 7.02
C LEU A 109 -14.50 -0.62 5.60
N GLY A 110 -13.25 -0.82 5.18
CA GLY A 110 -12.77 -0.52 3.83
C GLY A 110 -13.52 -1.33 2.77
N GLN A 111 -13.74 -2.63 3.00
CA GLN A 111 -14.54 -3.49 2.13
C GLN A 111 -15.99 -2.98 2.02
N LEU A 112 -16.63 -2.69 3.16
CA LEU A 112 -18.00 -2.15 3.18
C LEU A 112 -18.10 -0.81 2.45
N LEU A 113 -17.12 0.09 2.63
CA LEU A 113 -17.08 1.36 1.93
C LEU A 113 -16.93 1.17 0.42
N SER A 114 -16.19 0.16 -0.03
CA SER A 114 -16.12 -0.21 -1.44
C SER A 114 -17.48 -0.59 -2.00
N ASP A 115 -18.26 -1.35 -1.24
CA ASP A 115 -19.59 -1.85 -1.64
C ASP A 115 -20.68 -0.79 -1.62
N THR A 116 -20.48 0.37 -0.98
CA THR A 116 -21.51 1.41 -0.84
C THR A 116 -21.82 2.16 -2.14
N GLY A 117 -20.97 2.08 -3.17
CA GLY A 117 -21.19 2.75 -4.46
C GLY A 117 -21.45 4.25 -4.30
N ASP A 118 -22.56 4.73 -4.86
CA ASP A 118 -22.97 6.15 -4.82
C ASP A 118 -23.31 6.67 -3.42
N PHE A 119 -23.51 5.77 -2.43
CA PHE A 119 -23.83 6.15 -1.06
C PHE A 119 -22.61 6.52 -0.21
N LYS A 120 -21.40 6.47 -0.73
CA LYS A 120 -20.16 6.85 -0.02
C LYS A 120 -20.29 8.20 0.69
N SER A 121 -20.90 9.18 0.03
CA SER A 121 -21.05 10.56 0.54
C SER A 121 -21.97 10.72 1.74
N VAL A 122 -22.70 9.67 2.15
CA VAL A 122 -23.58 9.65 3.33
C VAL A 122 -23.09 8.70 4.42
N THR A 123 -21.87 8.20 4.33
CA THR A 123 -21.25 7.35 5.37
C THR A 123 -20.68 8.15 6.53
N GLY A 124 -20.40 9.42 6.34
CA GLY A 124 -19.78 10.29 7.35
C GLY A 124 -18.27 10.43 7.21
N TYR A 125 -17.64 9.62 6.38
CA TYR A 125 -16.21 9.70 6.06
C TYR A 125 -15.94 10.73 4.96
N SER A 126 -14.78 11.40 5.00
CA SER A 126 -14.34 12.25 3.90
C SER A 126 -13.88 11.38 2.72
N ASP A 127 -13.89 11.95 1.50
CA ASP A 127 -13.43 11.23 0.29
C ASP A 127 -11.99 10.70 0.49
N ASN A 128 -11.11 11.49 1.13
CA ASN A 128 -9.75 11.07 1.43
C ASN A 128 -9.69 9.90 2.43
N ASP A 129 -10.56 9.88 3.46
CA ASP A 129 -10.62 8.76 4.41
C ASP A 129 -11.18 7.51 3.75
N ILE A 130 -12.18 7.66 2.89
CA ILE A 130 -12.77 6.55 2.11
C ILE A 130 -11.71 5.95 1.19
N ASP A 131 -11.02 6.77 0.40
CA ASP A 131 -9.96 6.32 -0.50
C ASP A 131 -8.85 5.59 0.27
N ARG A 132 -8.46 6.09 1.44
CA ARG A 132 -7.45 5.47 2.29
C ARG A 132 -7.92 4.12 2.84
N LEU A 133 -9.11 4.05 3.45
CA LEU A 133 -9.64 2.83 4.07
C LEU A 133 -9.87 1.72 3.04
N ILE A 134 -10.40 2.05 1.87
CA ILE A 134 -10.54 1.09 0.77
C ILE A 134 -9.16 0.61 0.31
N GLY A 135 -8.21 1.54 0.14
CA GLY A 135 -6.84 1.18 -0.27
C GLY A 135 -6.11 0.30 0.75
N GLU A 136 -6.26 0.55 2.06
CA GLU A 136 -5.71 -0.29 3.13
C GLU A 136 -6.30 -1.71 3.07
N ALA A 137 -7.62 -1.86 2.93
CA ALA A 137 -8.29 -3.16 2.83
C ALA A 137 -7.91 -3.91 1.54
N GLU A 138 -7.83 -3.23 0.40
CA GLU A 138 -7.36 -3.80 -0.87
C GLU A 138 -5.89 -4.25 -0.78
N ALA A 139 -5.03 -3.49 -0.10
CA ALA A 139 -3.63 -3.84 0.10
C ALA A 139 -3.47 -5.08 0.99
N ALA A 140 -4.24 -5.15 2.09
CA ALA A 140 -4.25 -6.32 2.97
C ALA A 140 -4.68 -7.58 2.21
N ALA A 141 -5.79 -7.52 1.46
CA ALA A 141 -6.29 -8.65 0.67
C ALA A 141 -5.31 -9.06 -0.46
N ALA A 142 -4.68 -8.10 -1.14
CA ALA A 142 -3.74 -8.37 -2.22
C ALA A 142 -2.40 -8.94 -1.70
N GLY A 143 -2.04 -8.69 -0.43
CA GLY A 143 -0.86 -9.28 0.20
C GLY A 143 -1.03 -10.76 0.56
N GLU A 144 -2.26 -11.24 0.66
CA GLU A 144 -2.53 -12.66 0.90
C GLU A 144 -2.18 -13.49 -0.35
N GLY A 145 -1.26 -14.45 -0.20
CA GLY A 145 -0.85 -15.35 -1.29
C GLY A 145 0.32 -14.86 -2.15
N VAL A 146 0.88 -13.67 -1.87
CA VAL A 146 2.15 -13.25 -2.47
C VAL A 146 3.30 -14.07 -1.90
N GLY A 147 4.16 -14.57 -2.79
CA GLY A 147 5.32 -15.38 -2.40
C GLY A 147 6.48 -15.23 -3.36
N GLU A 148 7.67 -15.58 -2.86
CA GLU A 148 8.84 -15.74 -3.72
C GLU A 148 8.60 -16.90 -4.70
N ASP A 149 9.03 -16.72 -5.95
CA ASP A 149 9.03 -17.79 -6.95
C ASP A 149 10.29 -18.66 -6.85
N ASP A 150 10.22 -19.85 -7.44
CA ASP A 150 11.35 -20.80 -7.51
C ASP A 150 12.21 -20.56 -8.77
N PHE A 151 12.05 -19.42 -9.46
CA PHE A 151 12.69 -19.14 -10.75
C PHE A 151 14.15 -18.71 -10.56
N ASP A 152 15.07 -19.41 -11.19
CA ASP A 152 16.52 -19.10 -11.20
C ASP A 152 16.86 -18.27 -12.45
N ALA A 153 16.78 -16.94 -12.30
CA ALA A 153 17.00 -16.00 -13.40
C ALA A 153 18.41 -16.06 -13.98
N GLU A 154 19.42 -16.41 -13.19
CA GLU A 154 20.79 -16.46 -13.67
C GLU A 154 21.11 -17.76 -14.39
N ALA A 155 20.60 -18.88 -13.90
CA ALA A 155 20.68 -20.14 -14.64
C ALA A 155 20.00 -20.00 -16.00
N GLU A 156 18.83 -19.34 -16.03
CA GLU A 156 18.10 -19.11 -17.28
C GLU A 156 18.88 -18.16 -18.22
N ALA A 157 19.48 -17.08 -17.70
CA ALA A 157 20.32 -16.17 -18.50
C ALA A 157 21.55 -16.88 -19.08
N ALA A 158 22.19 -17.77 -18.31
CA ALA A 158 23.36 -18.55 -18.77
C ALA A 158 23.01 -19.55 -19.89
N ASP A 159 21.77 -20.04 -19.92
CA ASP A 159 21.29 -20.97 -20.97
C ASP A 159 20.92 -20.26 -22.29
N ILE A 160 20.65 -18.94 -22.26
CA ILE A 160 20.32 -18.15 -23.45
C ILE A 160 21.62 -17.80 -24.20
N LYS A 161 21.86 -18.42 -25.35
CA LYS A 161 23.04 -18.15 -26.20
C LYS A 161 22.80 -17.05 -27.22
N GLU A 162 21.61 -17.00 -27.78
CA GLU A 162 21.15 -16.00 -28.72
C GLU A 162 19.77 -15.52 -28.25
N PRO A 163 19.65 -14.28 -27.75
CA PRO A 163 18.37 -13.77 -27.29
C PRO A 163 17.39 -13.55 -28.44
N ILE A 164 16.11 -13.82 -28.18
CA ILE A 164 15.01 -13.50 -29.10
C ILE A 164 14.84 -11.98 -29.17
N THR A 165 14.89 -11.34 -28.01
CA THR A 165 14.71 -9.89 -27.86
C THR A 165 15.84 -9.11 -28.54
N GLN A 166 15.49 -7.99 -29.17
CA GLN A 166 16.42 -7.02 -29.76
C GLN A 166 16.19 -5.63 -29.14
N PRO A 167 17.21 -4.75 -29.13
CA PRO A 167 17.03 -3.37 -28.68
C PRO A 167 15.87 -2.68 -29.41
N GLY A 168 14.98 -2.05 -28.65
CA GLY A 168 13.77 -1.40 -29.15
C GLY A 168 12.51 -2.29 -29.18
N ASP A 169 12.65 -3.60 -28.98
CA ASP A 169 11.51 -4.50 -28.89
C ASP A 169 10.67 -4.20 -27.64
N ILE A 170 9.33 -4.30 -27.78
CA ILE A 170 8.40 -4.19 -26.67
C ILE A 170 7.62 -5.49 -26.52
N TRP A 171 7.67 -6.09 -25.36
CA TRP A 171 6.87 -7.23 -24.98
C TRP A 171 5.58 -6.78 -24.29
N GLU A 172 4.46 -7.31 -24.73
CA GLU A 172 3.20 -7.32 -23.98
C GLU A 172 3.13 -8.65 -23.22
N LEU A 173 2.97 -8.57 -21.89
CA LEU A 173 2.94 -9.69 -20.96
C LEU A 173 1.63 -9.58 -20.18
N GLY A 174 0.51 -10.05 -20.77
CA GLY A 174 -0.82 -9.75 -20.27
C GLY A 174 -1.06 -8.24 -20.17
N ASP A 175 -1.30 -7.72 -18.97
CA ASP A 175 -1.47 -6.28 -18.71
C ASP A 175 -0.16 -5.50 -18.56
N HIS A 176 1.00 -6.18 -18.52
CA HIS A 176 2.31 -5.55 -18.36
C HIS A 176 2.96 -5.25 -19.73
N ARG A 177 3.96 -4.36 -19.69
CA ARG A 177 4.81 -4.08 -20.86
C ARG A 177 6.27 -4.03 -20.43
N LEU A 178 7.14 -4.59 -21.23
CA LEU A 178 8.58 -4.59 -21.07
C LEU A 178 9.23 -4.08 -22.37
N ILE A 179 10.09 -3.09 -22.28
CA ILE A 179 10.91 -2.64 -23.43
C ILE A 179 12.36 -3.06 -23.22
N CYS A 180 12.99 -3.57 -24.27
CA CYS A 180 14.44 -3.65 -24.34
C CYS A 180 15.00 -2.27 -24.72
N GLY A 181 15.35 -1.46 -23.72
CA GLY A 181 15.67 -0.05 -23.93
C GLY A 181 16.50 0.59 -22.83
N ASP A 182 16.77 1.86 -22.98
CA ASP A 182 17.60 2.66 -22.07
C ASP A 182 16.74 3.60 -21.22
N SER A 183 16.80 3.45 -19.90
CA SER A 183 16.06 4.27 -18.94
C SER A 183 16.47 5.73 -18.90
N THR A 184 17.63 6.09 -19.46
CA THR A 184 18.06 7.47 -19.65
C THR A 184 17.45 8.09 -20.90
N ASN A 185 16.92 7.27 -21.82
CA ASN A 185 16.26 7.71 -23.05
C ASN A 185 14.77 8.02 -22.82
N PRO A 186 14.33 9.30 -22.89
CA PRO A 186 12.93 9.64 -22.67
C PRO A 186 11.97 9.01 -23.69
N ASP A 187 12.43 8.62 -24.86
CA ASP A 187 11.56 8.04 -25.89
C ASP A 187 11.28 6.55 -25.59
N ASP A 188 12.25 5.79 -25.06
CA ASP A 188 12.06 4.42 -24.61
C ASP A 188 11.09 4.39 -23.40
N VAL A 189 11.28 5.34 -22.45
CA VAL A 189 10.39 5.49 -21.29
C VAL A 189 8.96 5.79 -21.74
N LYS A 190 8.75 6.69 -22.71
CA LYS A 190 7.40 6.99 -23.25
C LYS A 190 6.82 5.81 -24.01
N ALA A 191 7.64 5.07 -24.76
CA ALA A 191 7.20 3.94 -25.56
C ALA A 191 6.63 2.81 -24.68
N VAL A 192 7.33 2.46 -23.60
CA VAL A 192 6.85 1.43 -22.65
C VAL A 192 5.59 1.89 -21.90
N MET A 193 5.50 3.18 -21.58
CA MET A 193 4.36 3.77 -20.87
C MET A 193 3.09 3.87 -21.72
N ASP A 194 3.19 3.74 -23.03
CA ASP A 194 2.06 3.85 -23.95
C ASP A 194 1.19 5.10 -23.68
N TRP A 195 1.84 6.26 -23.56
CA TRP A 195 1.24 7.56 -23.26
C TRP A 195 0.48 7.67 -21.92
N GLN A 196 0.59 6.67 -21.06
CA GLN A 196 0.02 6.67 -19.72
C GLN A 196 1.01 7.26 -18.70
N LEU A 197 0.52 7.62 -17.52
CA LEU A 197 1.35 8.05 -16.41
C LEU A 197 1.35 6.96 -15.32
N ALA A 198 2.53 6.70 -14.77
CA ALA A 198 2.69 5.80 -13.63
C ALA A 198 2.08 6.38 -12.35
N ASP A 199 1.44 5.53 -11.55
CA ASP A 199 0.94 5.86 -10.22
C ASP A 199 2.07 5.88 -9.20
N MET A 200 3.03 4.98 -9.36
CA MET A 200 4.25 4.94 -8.55
C MET A 200 5.44 4.37 -9.32
N VAL A 201 6.62 4.50 -8.72
CA VAL A 201 7.86 3.88 -9.18
C VAL A 201 8.45 3.03 -8.05
N PHE A 202 8.89 1.83 -8.39
CA PHE A 202 9.83 1.04 -7.59
C PHE A 202 11.02 0.66 -8.46
N THR A 203 12.26 0.93 -8.03
CA THR A 203 13.41 0.72 -8.91
C THR A 203 14.71 0.46 -8.19
N ASP A 204 15.59 -0.29 -8.85
CA ASP A 204 16.90 -0.74 -8.37
C ASP A 204 17.99 -0.46 -9.43
N PRO A 205 18.38 0.81 -9.60
CA PRO A 205 19.42 1.16 -10.59
C PRO A 205 20.79 0.58 -10.21
N PRO A 206 21.76 0.49 -11.16
CA PRO A 206 23.15 0.15 -10.85
C PRO A 206 23.71 1.02 -9.73
N TYR A 207 24.57 0.43 -8.86
CA TYR A 207 25.09 1.12 -7.66
C TYR A 207 26.47 1.73 -7.85
N ASN A 208 27.09 1.50 -9.01
CA ASN A 208 28.47 1.91 -9.32
C ASN A 208 29.52 1.34 -8.34
N VAL A 209 29.37 0.07 -8.02
CA VAL A 209 30.26 -0.64 -7.08
C VAL A 209 31.22 -1.61 -7.76
N SER A 210 31.31 -1.55 -9.09
CA SER A 210 32.14 -2.44 -9.92
C SER A 210 31.87 -3.92 -9.63
N TYR A 211 30.60 -4.29 -9.59
CA TYR A 211 30.19 -5.64 -9.27
C TYR A 211 30.69 -6.64 -10.30
N VAL A 212 31.37 -7.68 -9.84
CA VAL A 212 31.79 -8.84 -10.64
C VAL A 212 31.16 -10.08 -10.03
N GLY A 213 30.29 -10.75 -10.79
CA GLY A 213 29.65 -12.00 -10.39
C GLY A 213 30.69 -13.08 -10.00
N LYS A 214 30.38 -13.89 -9.01
CA LYS A 214 31.25 -15.00 -8.55
C LYS A 214 31.14 -16.26 -9.42
N THR A 215 30.25 -16.27 -10.42
CA THR A 215 30.11 -17.36 -11.38
C THR A 215 31.31 -17.46 -12.32
N LYS A 216 31.54 -18.60 -12.94
CA LYS A 216 32.68 -18.83 -13.84
C LYS A 216 32.74 -17.85 -15.03
N ASP A 217 31.62 -17.27 -15.40
CA ASP A 217 31.49 -16.38 -16.55
C ASP A 217 31.60 -14.88 -16.20
N HIS A 218 31.87 -14.55 -14.90
CA HIS A 218 32.11 -13.18 -14.42
C HIS A 218 31.10 -12.14 -14.98
N LEU A 219 29.79 -12.42 -14.90
CA LEU A 219 28.77 -11.50 -15.33
C LEU A 219 28.96 -10.13 -14.66
N THR A 220 29.07 -9.09 -15.48
CA THR A 220 29.23 -7.70 -15.01
C THR A 220 27.92 -6.95 -15.29
N ILE A 221 27.55 -6.09 -14.36
CA ILE A 221 26.41 -5.18 -14.55
C ILE A 221 26.87 -4.08 -15.51
N GLN A 222 26.10 -3.83 -16.58
CA GLN A 222 26.36 -2.71 -17.47
C GLN A 222 26.22 -1.40 -16.68
N ASN A 223 27.08 -0.41 -16.96
CA ASN A 223 27.08 0.90 -16.30
C ASN A 223 27.43 0.90 -14.78
N ASP A 224 28.16 -0.10 -14.28
CA ASP A 224 28.57 -0.20 -12.86
C ASP A 224 30.04 0.23 -12.58
N THR A 225 30.70 0.90 -13.54
CA THR A 225 32.11 1.33 -13.43
C THR A 225 32.35 2.76 -13.96
N MET A 226 31.49 3.69 -13.61
CA MET A 226 31.56 5.09 -13.98
C MET A 226 32.35 5.91 -12.95
N ASP A 227 32.90 7.05 -13.33
CA ASP A 227 33.32 8.04 -12.33
C ASP A 227 32.08 8.71 -11.68
N ASP A 228 32.27 9.41 -10.55
CA ASP A 228 31.17 9.98 -9.78
C ASP A 228 30.35 11.02 -10.56
N ASP A 229 30.96 11.79 -11.45
CA ASP A 229 30.27 12.81 -12.27
C ASP A 229 29.46 12.15 -13.40
N GLU A 230 30.03 11.16 -14.06
CA GLU A 230 29.34 10.35 -15.07
C GLU A 230 28.16 9.58 -14.46
N PHE A 231 28.38 8.97 -13.31
CA PHE A 231 27.33 8.24 -12.60
C PHE A 231 26.20 9.16 -12.14
N ARG A 232 26.53 10.36 -11.65
CA ARG A 232 25.53 11.36 -11.31
C ARG A 232 24.69 11.79 -12.51
N LEU A 233 25.34 12.00 -13.67
CA LEU A 233 24.66 12.37 -14.91
C LEU A 233 23.70 11.26 -15.34
N PHE A 234 24.18 10.01 -15.39
CA PHE A 234 23.37 8.82 -15.70
C PHE A 234 22.12 8.72 -14.83
N LEU A 235 22.27 8.80 -13.50
CA LEU A 235 21.12 8.75 -12.58
C LEU A 235 20.18 9.95 -12.76
N SER A 236 20.74 11.16 -13.00
CA SER A 236 19.92 12.36 -13.20
C SER A 236 19.07 12.26 -14.47
N GLU A 237 19.63 11.77 -15.57
CA GLU A 237 18.90 11.56 -16.83
C GLU A 237 17.78 10.52 -16.66
N ALA A 238 18.08 9.37 -16.05
CA ALA A 238 17.09 8.33 -15.78
C ALA A 238 15.96 8.84 -14.86
N PHE A 239 16.30 9.56 -13.80
CA PHE A 239 15.29 10.06 -12.86
C PHE A 239 14.47 11.22 -13.43
N VAL A 240 15.02 12.04 -14.32
CA VAL A 240 14.26 13.05 -15.06
C VAL A 240 13.27 12.38 -16.01
N ALA A 241 13.72 11.36 -16.77
CA ALA A 241 12.83 10.60 -17.66
C ALA A 241 11.70 9.89 -16.88
N MET A 242 12.03 9.26 -15.77
CA MET A 242 11.08 8.65 -14.82
C MET A 242 10.08 9.69 -14.27
N ALA A 243 10.57 10.84 -13.80
CA ALA A 243 9.72 11.89 -13.24
C ALA A 243 8.76 12.49 -14.28
N ALA A 244 9.16 12.54 -15.56
CA ALA A 244 8.32 13.05 -16.63
C ALA A 244 7.01 12.23 -16.79
N VAL A 245 7.08 10.92 -16.59
CA VAL A 245 5.94 10.00 -16.75
C VAL A 245 5.28 9.58 -15.43
N LEU A 246 5.75 10.07 -14.28
CA LEU A 246 5.12 9.85 -12.98
C LEU A 246 3.99 10.88 -12.76
N LYS A 247 2.85 10.46 -12.23
CA LYS A 247 1.75 11.34 -11.81
C LYS A 247 2.22 12.31 -10.71
N ASN A 248 1.67 13.52 -10.68
CA ASN A 248 1.87 14.42 -9.55
C ASN A 248 1.32 13.78 -8.26
N GLY A 249 2.12 13.77 -7.20
CA GLY A 249 1.82 13.04 -5.95
C GLY A 249 2.18 11.55 -5.99
N GLY A 250 2.53 10.99 -7.16
CA GLY A 250 2.98 9.60 -7.30
C GLY A 250 4.24 9.33 -6.50
N ALA A 251 4.26 8.22 -5.76
CA ALA A 251 5.38 7.83 -4.91
C ALA A 251 6.52 7.21 -5.72
N TYR A 252 7.74 7.29 -5.18
CA TYR A 252 8.87 6.53 -5.68
C TYR A 252 9.64 5.85 -4.54
N TYR A 253 10.20 4.68 -4.85
CA TYR A 253 11.10 3.91 -4.02
C TYR A 253 12.34 3.59 -4.87
N ILE A 254 13.51 4.08 -4.47
CA ILE A 254 14.77 3.89 -5.18
C ILE A 254 15.75 3.19 -4.25
N CYS A 255 16.08 1.93 -4.55
CA CYS A 255 17.12 1.19 -3.85
C CYS A 255 18.50 1.77 -4.20
N HIS A 256 19.43 1.75 -3.24
CA HIS A 256 20.79 2.22 -3.50
C HIS A 256 21.80 1.65 -2.50
N ALA A 257 23.08 1.67 -2.85
CA ALA A 257 24.14 1.45 -1.88
C ALA A 257 24.37 2.72 -1.02
N ASP A 258 24.63 2.54 0.29
CA ASP A 258 24.89 3.69 1.18
C ASP A 258 26.16 4.46 0.77
N SER A 259 27.17 3.77 0.24
CA SER A 259 28.44 4.37 -0.24
C SER A 259 28.23 5.45 -1.31
N SER A 260 27.29 5.23 -2.24
CA SER A 260 26.93 6.18 -3.31
C SER A 260 25.68 7.01 -2.99
N GLY A 261 25.13 6.89 -1.79
CA GLY A 261 23.85 7.50 -1.39
C GLY A 261 23.77 9.01 -1.55
N HIS A 262 24.90 9.73 -1.49
CA HIS A 262 24.94 11.18 -1.74
C HIS A 262 24.66 11.54 -3.20
N ILE A 263 25.14 10.73 -4.16
CA ILE A 263 24.90 10.90 -5.60
C ILE A 263 23.42 10.64 -5.91
N PHE A 264 22.86 9.55 -5.39
CA PHE A 264 21.42 9.23 -5.54
C PHE A 264 20.52 10.34 -5.01
N ARG A 265 20.83 10.88 -3.82
CA ARG A 265 20.05 11.97 -3.22
C ARG A 265 20.14 13.25 -4.04
N GLN A 266 21.26 13.52 -4.67
CA GLN A 266 21.41 14.67 -5.53
C GLN A 266 20.64 14.48 -6.85
N ALA A 267 20.74 13.32 -7.51
CA ALA A 267 20.00 13.01 -8.73
C ALA A 267 18.47 13.09 -8.55
N VAL A 268 17.94 12.60 -7.40
CA VAL A 268 16.53 12.77 -7.06
C VAL A 268 16.11 14.25 -7.00
N ARG A 269 16.94 15.11 -6.41
CA ARG A 269 16.67 16.56 -6.36
C ARG A 269 16.77 17.22 -7.72
N ASP A 270 17.77 16.84 -8.51
CA ASP A 270 17.99 17.35 -9.87
C ASP A 270 16.80 17.01 -10.78
N ALA A 271 16.16 15.85 -10.57
CA ALA A 271 14.91 15.45 -11.23
C ALA A 271 13.63 16.17 -10.71
N GLY A 272 13.76 17.08 -9.75
CA GLY A 272 12.63 17.82 -9.17
C GLY A 272 11.71 17.00 -8.26
N LEU A 273 12.15 15.83 -7.81
CA LEU A 273 11.41 14.96 -6.91
C LEU A 273 11.60 15.34 -5.44
N LEU A 274 10.56 15.15 -4.62
CA LEU A 274 10.62 15.42 -3.18
C LEU A 274 11.17 14.21 -2.44
N LEU A 275 12.39 14.30 -1.93
CA LEU A 275 12.93 13.29 -1.02
C LEU A 275 12.34 13.49 0.39
N LYS A 276 11.70 12.46 0.94
CA LYS A 276 11.00 12.53 2.23
C LYS A 276 11.64 11.65 3.30
N GLN A 277 11.92 10.39 2.99
CA GLN A 277 12.44 9.42 3.95
C GLN A 277 13.52 8.55 3.31
N CYS A 278 14.33 7.93 4.14
CA CYS A 278 15.18 6.81 3.78
C CYS A 278 14.68 5.60 4.55
N LEU A 279 14.21 4.59 3.85
CA LEU A 279 13.81 3.31 4.41
C LEU A 279 15.04 2.42 4.46
N ILE A 280 15.07 1.48 5.38
CA ILE A 280 16.19 0.54 5.56
C ILE A 280 15.64 -0.88 5.40
N TRP A 281 16.04 -1.54 4.32
CA TRP A 281 15.80 -2.96 4.17
C TRP A 281 16.90 -3.74 4.90
N VAL A 282 16.51 -4.49 5.95
CA VAL A 282 17.43 -5.34 6.73
C VAL A 282 17.35 -6.76 6.20
N LYS A 283 18.51 -7.30 5.78
CA LYS A 283 18.67 -8.66 5.26
C LYS A 283 18.80 -9.66 6.42
N ASN A 284 18.43 -10.91 6.18
CA ASN A 284 18.62 -12.01 7.13
C ASN A 284 20.10 -12.42 7.31
N THR A 285 20.95 -12.11 6.33
CA THR A 285 22.38 -12.47 6.33
C THR A 285 23.26 -11.24 6.06
N ILE A 286 24.44 -11.23 6.61
CA ILE A 286 25.46 -10.23 6.30
C ILE A 286 26.09 -10.48 4.92
N VAL A 287 26.53 -9.42 4.26
CA VAL A 287 27.34 -9.51 3.06
C VAL A 287 28.81 -9.44 3.47
N LEU A 288 29.51 -10.57 3.36
CA LEU A 288 30.94 -10.65 3.70
C LEU A 288 31.77 -9.77 2.72
N GLY A 289 32.48 -8.81 3.27
CA GLY A 289 33.37 -7.90 2.56
C GLY A 289 34.69 -7.69 3.31
N ARG A 290 35.52 -6.77 2.78
CA ARG A 290 36.81 -6.41 3.40
C ARG A 290 36.71 -5.24 4.39
N GLN A 291 35.48 -4.79 4.69
CA GLN A 291 35.22 -3.68 5.62
C GLN A 291 35.26 -4.19 7.07
N ASP A 292 35.44 -3.26 8.02
CA ASP A 292 35.42 -3.55 9.46
C ASP A 292 34.04 -4.00 9.93
N TYR A 293 32.98 -3.36 9.43
CA TYR A 293 31.58 -3.73 9.66
C TYR A 293 30.97 -4.34 8.39
N GLN A 294 30.27 -5.46 8.53
CA GLN A 294 29.65 -6.16 7.42
C GLN A 294 28.25 -5.61 7.16
N TRP A 295 27.95 -5.31 5.90
CA TRP A 295 26.66 -4.82 5.49
C TRP A 295 25.55 -5.86 5.71
N GLN A 296 24.50 -5.48 6.41
CA GLN A 296 23.29 -6.28 6.61
C GLN A 296 22.02 -5.54 6.17
N HIS A 297 22.18 -4.39 5.57
CA HIS A 297 21.03 -3.60 5.12
C HIS A 297 21.31 -2.90 3.79
N GLU A 298 20.23 -2.51 3.13
CA GLU A 298 20.25 -1.59 1.99
C GLU A 298 19.27 -0.44 2.24
N PRO A 299 19.68 0.82 1.98
CA PRO A 299 18.79 1.96 2.06
C PRO A 299 17.92 2.09 0.80
N ILE A 300 16.69 2.62 0.98
CA ILE A 300 15.74 2.90 -0.09
C ILE A 300 15.28 4.34 0.07
N LEU A 301 15.52 5.19 -0.94
CA LEU A 301 15.00 6.55 -0.95
C LEU A 301 13.50 6.53 -1.25
N TYR A 302 12.74 7.20 -0.42
CA TYR A 302 11.30 7.33 -0.54
C TYR A 302 10.86 8.78 -0.61
N GLY A 303 9.95 9.06 -1.50
CA GLY A 303 9.34 10.35 -1.68
C GLY A 303 8.28 10.35 -2.76
N TRP A 304 7.96 11.51 -3.30
CA TRP A 304 6.95 11.64 -4.35
C TRP A 304 7.19 12.86 -5.24
N LYS A 305 6.52 12.86 -6.41
CA LYS A 305 6.51 14.00 -7.31
C LYS A 305 5.67 15.13 -6.72
N PRO A 306 6.16 16.40 -6.74
CA PRO A 306 5.40 17.54 -6.24
C PRO A 306 4.10 17.79 -7.01
N ASP A 307 3.34 18.81 -6.55
CA ASP A 307 2.15 19.37 -7.21
C ASP A 307 0.95 18.42 -7.36
N GLY A 308 0.87 17.40 -6.49
CA GLY A 308 -0.25 16.48 -6.41
C GLY A 308 -0.52 15.96 -5.00
N SER A 309 -1.71 15.41 -4.81
CA SER A 309 -2.07 14.74 -3.56
C SER A 309 -1.33 13.41 -3.45
N HIS A 310 -0.48 13.27 -2.44
CA HIS A 310 0.23 12.02 -2.17
C HIS A 310 -0.71 11.02 -1.49
N LYS A 311 -0.72 9.80 -2.00
CA LYS A 311 -1.50 8.68 -1.46
C LYS A 311 -0.57 7.65 -0.82
N PHE A 312 -0.97 7.14 0.35
CA PHE A 312 -0.27 6.09 1.06
C PHE A 312 -1.30 5.18 1.76
N TYR A 313 -1.26 3.90 1.47
CA TYR A 313 -2.22 2.88 1.89
C TYR A 313 -1.70 1.96 3.01
N GLY A 314 -0.44 2.11 3.42
CA GLY A 314 0.21 1.29 4.45
C GLY A 314 -0.15 1.63 5.91
N GLY A 315 -1.11 2.56 6.14
CA GLY A 315 -1.47 3.02 7.48
C GLY A 315 -0.47 4.03 8.08
N ARG A 316 -0.98 5.11 8.70
CA ARG A 316 -0.13 6.24 9.17
C ARG A 316 0.14 6.26 10.67
N ASN A 317 -0.35 5.27 11.41
CA ASN A 317 -0.30 5.24 12.88
C ASN A 317 0.93 4.53 13.44
N LYS A 318 1.95 4.27 12.60
CA LYS A 318 3.07 3.39 12.94
C LYS A 318 4.34 4.17 13.19
N SER A 319 5.09 3.75 14.23
CA SER A 319 6.36 4.37 14.63
C SER A 319 7.44 4.20 13.56
N THR A 320 8.38 5.14 13.49
CA THR A 320 9.57 5.03 12.63
C THR A 320 10.57 3.99 13.15
N VAL A 321 10.45 3.59 14.42
CA VAL A 321 11.22 2.49 15.03
C VAL A 321 10.27 1.73 15.94
N ILE A 322 10.01 0.47 15.63
CA ILE A 322 9.42 -0.49 16.54
C ILE A 322 10.50 -1.54 16.84
N ASP A 323 11.00 -1.47 18.05
CA ASP A 323 11.88 -2.49 18.61
C ASP A 323 11.02 -3.51 19.37
N GLU A 324 10.17 -4.22 18.64
CA GLU A 324 9.39 -5.32 19.21
C GLU A 324 10.28 -6.57 19.20
N HIS A 325 10.80 -6.90 20.36
CA HIS A 325 11.38 -8.20 20.60
C HIS A 325 10.26 -9.25 20.67
N LEU A 326 9.79 -9.68 19.51
CA LEU A 326 8.92 -10.86 19.43
C LEU A 326 9.73 -12.09 19.85
N PRO A 327 9.13 -13.06 20.57
CA PRO A 327 9.82 -14.31 20.85
C PRO A 327 10.23 -14.98 19.53
N LEU A 328 11.51 -15.31 19.40
CA LEU A 328 12.06 -16.00 18.22
C LEU A 328 11.47 -17.38 18.05
N SER A 329 11.02 -18.00 19.12
CA SER A 329 10.30 -19.26 19.10
C SER A 329 9.45 -19.43 20.35
N ILE A 330 8.38 -20.19 20.20
CA ILE A 330 7.53 -20.63 21.28
C ILE A 330 7.68 -22.13 21.40
N THR A 331 8.06 -22.60 22.55
CA THR A 331 8.22 -24.05 22.83
C THR A 331 7.14 -24.50 23.79
N GLU A 332 6.31 -25.46 23.39
CA GLU A 332 5.34 -26.09 24.26
C GLU A 332 6.04 -27.02 25.27
N THR A 333 5.64 -26.96 26.52
CA THR A 333 6.16 -27.77 27.60
C THR A 333 4.99 -28.44 28.33
N ASN A 334 5.29 -29.45 29.19
CA ASN A 334 4.24 -30.14 29.95
C ASN A 334 3.42 -29.23 30.89
N ASP A 335 3.93 -28.04 31.23
CA ASP A 335 3.35 -27.09 32.19
C ASP A 335 3.07 -25.70 31.57
N GLY A 336 2.90 -25.59 30.26
CA GLY A 336 2.67 -24.35 29.55
C GLY A 336 3.65 -24.12 28.40
N TYR A 337 4.03 -22.87 28.17
CA TYR A 337 4.85 -22.46 27.04
C TYR A 337 6.09 -21.70 27.48
N VAL A 338 7.16 -21.83 26.72
CA VAL A 338 8.39 -21.04 26.90
C VAL A 338 8.52 -20.10 25.69
N LEU A 339 8.42 -18.79 25.94
CA LEU A 339 8.67 -17.74 24.98
C LEU A 339 10.17 -17.45 24.98
N ASN A 340 10.86 -17.73 23.88
CA ASN A 340 12.30 -17.53 23.75
C ASN A 340 12.57 -16.22 22.99
N PHE A 341 13.26 -15.28 23.64
CA PHE A 341 13.69 -14.02 23.04
C PHE A 341 15.21 -14.04 22.90
N LYS A 342 15.73 -13.76 21.71
CA LYS A 342 17.15 -13.47 21.53
C LYS A 342 17.40 -11.98 21.63
N THR A 343 18.34 -11.58 22.45
CA THR A 343 18.83 -10.21 22.52
C THR A 343 20.34 -10.19 22.26
N ASP A 344 20.87 -9.03 21.93
CA ASP A 344 22.32 -8.87 21.69
C ASP A 344 23.18 -9.13 22.94
N MET A 345 22.56 -9.11 24.11
CA MET A 345 23.27 -9.31 25.37
C MET A 345 23.08 -10.71 25.99
N GLN A 346 21.89 -11.30 25.84
CA GLN A 346 21.59 -12.65 26.38
C GLN A 346 20.27 -13.19 25.81
N ASP A 347 20.14 -14.52 25.80
CA ASP A 347 18.85 -15.14 25.49
C ASP A 347 17.94 -15.07 26.72
N ILE A 348 16.73 -14.55 26.56
CA ILE A 348 15.71 -14.46 27.59
C ILE A 348 14.65 -15.52 27.31
N ASN A 349 14.39 -16.39 28.30
CA ASN A 349 13.37 -17.42 28.21
C ASN A 349 12.30 -17.16 29.28
N ILE A 350 11.07 -16.87 28.86
CA ILE A 350 9.95 -16.59 29.77
C ILE A 350 8.99 -17.78 29.74
N LYS A 351 8.81 -18.43 30.88
CA LYS A 351 7.82 -19.50 31.02
C LYS A 351 6.45 -18.90 31.40
N VAL A 352 5.44 -19.23 30.61
CA VAL A 352 4.03 -18.82 30.84
C VAL A 352 3.10 -20.01 30.83
N PRO A 353 2.03 -20.05 31.65
CA PRO A 353 1.09 -21.17 31.69
C PRO A 353 0.20 -21.22 30.45
N SER A 354 -0.09 -20.08 29.85
CA SER A 354 -0.82 -19.92 28.60
C SER A 354 -0.44 -18.59 27.95
N TYR A 355 -0.68 -18.44 26.65
CA TYR A 355 -0.59 -17.18 25.94
C TYR A 355 -1.72 -17.12 24.92
N ASP A 356 -2.24 -15.90 24.71
CA ASP A 356 -3.13 -15.59 23.60
C ASP A 356 -2.38 -14.68 22.63
N VAL A 357 -2.47 -14.97 21.33
CA VAL A 357 -2.03 -14.04 20.28
C VAL A 357 -3.12 -12.99 20.17
N VAL A 358 -2.95 -11.88 20.88
CA VAL A 358 -3.92 -10.77 20.93
C VAL A 358 -3.84 -9.92 19.66
N ASP A 359 -2.68 -9.89 19.03
CA ASP A 359 -2.43 -9.26 17.74
C ASP A 359 -1.38 -10.10 17.00
N SER A 360 -1.76 -10.64 15.86
CA SER A 360 -0.79 -11.28 14.94
C SER A 360 -0.06 -10.22 14.11
N GLY A 361 0.03 -8.99 14.65
CA GLY A 361 0.51 -7.77 14.03
C GLY A 361 1.31 -8.02 12.78
N THR A 362 0.69 -7.79 11.63
CA THR A 362 1.42 -7.60 10.40
C THR A 362 2.52 -6.59 10.69
N ASP A 363 3.73 -6.84 10.25
CA ASP A 363 4.89 -5.96 10.38
C ASP A 363 4.47 -4.50 10.32
N ALA A 364 4.64 -3.78 11.42
CA ALA A 364 4.32 -2.36 11.44
C ALA A 364 5.12 -1.66 10.33
N ASP A 365 4.46 -0.87 9.50
CA ASP A 365 5.11 -0.11 8.42
C ASP A 365 6.01 0.97 9.00
N THR A 366 7.20 0.56 9.37
CA THR A 366 8.28 1.43 9.83
C THR A 366 9.21 1.79 8.67
N THR A 367 10.16 2.67 8.90
CA THR A 367 11.26 2.89 7.94
C THR A 367 12.28 1.73 7.90
N ILE A 368 12.12 0.70 8.74
CA ILE A 368 12.98 -0.49 8.77
C ILE A 368 12.16 -1.69 8.28
N TRP A 369 12.52 -2.21 7.14
CA TRP A 369 11.88 -3.37 6.51
C TRP A 369 12.71 -4.61 6.71
N ARG A 370 12.21 -5.58 7.49
CA ARG A 370 12.88 -6.87 7.72
C ARG A 370 12.29 -7.92 6.78
N ILE A 371 12.88 -8.04 5.60
CA ILE A 371 12.42 -8.96 4.56
C ILE A 371 13.56 -9.94 4.27
N PRO A 372 13.36 -11.26 4.47
CA PRO A 372 14.35 -12.27 4.18
C PRO A 372 14.76 -12.24 2.70
N LYS A 373 16.04 -12.42 2.43
CA LYS A 373 16.52 -12.68 1.08
C LYS A 373 16.15 -14.14 0.71
N PRO A 374 15.73 -14.42 -0.55
CA PRO A 374 15.40 -15.78 -0.98
C PRO A 374 16.57 -16.75 -0.74
N THR A 375 16.28 -17.94 -0.19
CA THR A 375 17.30 -18.90 0.27
C THR A 375 18.06 -19.57 -0.88
N ARG A 376 17.49 -19.65 -2.08
CA ARG A 376 18.15 -20.23 -3.27
C ARG A 376 19.10 -19.27 -3.98
N SER A 377 19.12 -18.02 -3.62
CA SER A 377 20.00 -17.00 -4.20
C SER A 377 21.13 -16.59 -3.24
N GLU A 378 21.60 -17.48 -2.35
CA GLU A 378 22.73 -17.19 -1.44
C GLU A 378 24.01 -16.78 -2.18
N ASP A 379 24.17 -17.21 -3.42
CA ASP A 379 25.30 -16.88 -4.28
C ASP A 379 25.09 -15.65 -5.19
N HIS A 380 23.85 -15.06 -5.24
CA HIS A 380 23.49 -13.97 -6.14
C HIS A 380 22.98 -12.75 -5.39
N PRO A 381 23.85 -11.76 -5.12
CA PRO A 381 23.54 -10.60 -4.27
C PRO A 381 22.61 -9.55 -4.91
N THR A 382 22.27 -9.64 -6.21
CA THR A 382 21.65 -8.54 -6.96
C THR A 382 20.12 -8.64 -7.07
N MET A 383 19.50 -9.82 -6.98
CA MET A 383 18.06 -9.96 -7.12
C MET A 383 17.31 -9.45 -5.89
N LYS A 384 16.33 -8.55 -6.10
CA LYS A 384 15.46 -8.07 -5.02
C LYS A 384 14.36 -9.10 -4.73
N PRO A 385 14.03 -9.35 -3.45
CA PRO A 385 12.88 -10.19 -3.07
C PRO A 385 11.57 -9.66 -3.64
N ILE A 386 10.69 -10.55 -4.10
CA ILE A 386 9.32 -10.17 -4.51
C ILE A 386 8.59 -9.50 -3.35
N ALA A 387 8.75 -10.02 -2.12
CA ALA A 387 8.16 -9.44 -0.92
C ALA A 387 8.57 -7.97 -0.68
N LEU A 388 9.81 -7.57 -1.02
CA LEU A 388 10.27 -6.18 -0.91
C LEU A 388 9.53 -5.27 -1.88
N CYS A 389 9.44 -5.68 -3.15
CA CYS A 389 8.71 -4.96 -4.19
C CYS A 389 7.23 -4.86 -3.83
N THR A 390 6.62 -5.98 -3.42
CA THR A 390 5.22 -6.08 -3.01
C THR A 390 4.88 -5.08 -1.91
N ARG A 391 5.72 -4.99 -0.86
CA ARG A 391 5.48 -4.05 0.24
C ARG A 391 5.40 -2.60 -0.24
N ALA A 392 6.33 -2.19 -1.10
CA ALA A 392 6.31 -0.84 -1.68
C ALA A 392 5.06 -0.62 -2.55
N ILE A 393 4.73 -1.61 -3.40
CA ILE A 393 3.60 -1.58 -4.32
C ILE A 393 2.28 -1.44 -3.56
N LEU A 394 2.04 -2.27 -2.54
CA LEU A 394 0.83 -2.22 -1.73
C LEU A 394 0.70 -0.93 -0.94
N ASN A 395 1.80 -0.36 -0.45
CA ASN A 395 1.79 0.90 0.28
C ASN A 395 1.44 2.12 -0.58
N SER A 396 1.71 2.09 -1.90
CA SER A 396 1.66 3.31 -2.73
C SER A 396 0.88 3.16 -4.03
N SER A 397 0.24 1.99 -4.26
CA SER A 397 -0.64 1.78 -5.41
C SER A 397 -1.85 0.93 -5.06
N ARG A 398 -2.88 1.02 -5.92
CA ARG A 398 -4.10 0.22 -5.87
C ARG A 398 -4.12 -0.79 -7.01
N LYS A 399 -5.03 -1.75 -6.92
CA LYS A 399 -5.29 -2.69 -8.02
C LYS A 399 -5.53 -1.94 -9.34
N ASP A 400 -5.02 -2.49 -10.44
CA ASP A 400 -5.06 -1.93 -11.79
C ASP A 400 -4.25 -0.65 -12.03
N GLU A 401 -3.59 -0.07 -11.01
CA GLU A 401 -2.70 1.08 -11.16
C GLU A 401 -1.35 0.70 -11.76
N LEU A 402 -0.69 1.67 -12.39
CA LEU A 402 0.56 1.50 -13.12
C LEU A 402 1.78 1.71 -12.21
N VAL A 403 2.65 0.70 -12.18
CA VAL A 403 3.96 0.74 -11.53
C VAL A 403 5.04 0.79 -12.61
N LEU A 404 5.90 1.80 -12.56
CA LEU A 404 7.06 1.91 -13.44
C LEU A 404 8.29 1.33 -12.75
N GLU A 405 9.02 0.48 -13.47
CA GLU A 405 10.32 -0.07 -13.08
C GLU A 405 11.35 0.20 -14.18
N PRO A 406 12.14 1.29 -14.05
CA PRO A 406 13.13 1.67 -15.05
C PRO A 406 14.34 0.73 -15.19
N PHE A 407 14.64 -0.10 -14.19
CA PHE A 407 15.80 -1.00 -14.17
C PHE A 407 15.38 -2.39 -13.73
N CYS A 408 14.69 -3.11 -14.62
CA CYS A 408 13.89 -4.29 -14.27
C CYS A 408 14.72 -5.51 -13.83
N GLY A 409 15.95 -5.64 -14.36
CA GLY A 409 16.88 -6.72 -14.05
C GLY A 409 16.22 -8.10 -14.28
N SER A 410 16.04 -8.87 -13.23
CA SER A 410 15.41 -10.20 -13.29
C SER A 410 13.88 -10.20 -13.26
N GLY A 411 13.20 -9.04 -13.17
CA GLY A 411 11.75 -8.93 -13.24
C GLY A 411 10.99 -9.06 -11.91
N SER A 412 11.65 -8.96 -10.76
CA SER A 412 10.97 -9.12 -9.46
C SER A 412 9.81 -8.16 -9.25
N THR A 413 9.94 -6.90 -9.69
CA THR A 413 8.87 -5.90 -9.61
C THR A 413 7.69 -6.26 -10.51
N LEU A 414 7.95 -6.80 -11.72
CA LEU A 414 6.91 -7.23 -12.64
C LEU A 414 6.11 -8.40 -12.05
N ILE A 415 6.79 -9.41 -11.48
CA ILE A 415 6.14 -10.54 -10.81
C ILE A 415 5.33 -10.07 -9.59
N ALA A 416 5.87 -9.13 -8.79
CA ALA A 416 5.13 -8.54 -7.67
C ALA A 416 3.85 -7.82 -8.14
N CYS A 417 3.90 -7.11 -9.27
CA CYS A 417 2.73 -6.48 -9.89
C CYS A 417 1.70 -7.51 -10.34
N GLU A 418 2.11 -8.59 -11.00
CA GLU A 418 1.23 -9.68 -11.41
C GLU A 418 0.52 -10.31 -10.21
N GLN A 419 1.27 -10.71 -9.18
CA GLN A 419 0.71 -11.32 -7.96
C GLN A 419 -0.24 -10.41 -7.20
N THR A 420 -0.09 -9.09 -7.32
CA THR A 420 -0.91 -8.10 -6.59
C THR A 420 -1.99 -7.44 -7.45
N GLY A 421 -2.10 -7.80 -8.74
CA GLY A 421 -3.07 -7.23 -9.68
C GLY A 421 -2.78 -5.77 -10.05
N ARG A 422 -1.50 -5.37 -10.08
CA ARG A 422 -1.03 -4.08 -10.62
C ARG A 422 -0.46 -4.29 -12.00
N LYS A 423 -0.31 -3.21 -12.77
CA LYS A 423 0.24 -3.23 -14.13
C LYS A 423 1.67 -2.70 -14.11
N CYS A 424 2.62 -3.49 -14.57
CA CYS A 424 4.03 -3.07 -14.64
C CYS A 424 4.35 -2.46 -16.01
N ARG A 425 5.16 -1.41 -16.00
CA ARG A 425 5.86 -0.87 -17.15
C ARG A 425 7.34 -0.96 -16.85
N ALA A 426 8.03 -1.88 -17.53
CA ALA A 426 9.38 -2.27 -17.20
C ALA A 426 10.36 -1.91 -18.34
N ILE A 427 11.56 -1.49 -17.98
CA ILE A 427 12.64 -1.23 -18.92
C ILE A 427 13.84 -2.09 -18.50
N GLU A 428 14.41 -2.79 -19.46
CA GLU A 428 15.62 -3.57 -19.27
C GLU A 428 16.54 -3.36 -20.48
N LEU A 429 17.80 -3.08 -20.21
CA LEU A 429 18.78 -2.76 -21.24
C LEU A 429 19.30 -4.01 -21.95
N ASP A 430 19.48 -5.11 -21.21
CA ASP A 430 20.07 -6.33 -21.72
C ASP A 430 18.99 -7.24 -22.37
N PRO A 431 19.11 -7.54 -23.68
CA PRO A 431 18.19 -8.44 -24.37
C PRO A 431 18.07 -9.83 -23.74
N VAL A 432 19.16 -10.36 -23.13
CA VAL A 432 19.13 -11.65 -22.44
C VAL A 432 18.22 -11.59 -21.23
N TYR A 433 18.35 -10.55 -20.41
CA TYR A 433 17.49 -10.37 -19.27
C TYR A 433 16.03 -10.03 -19.65
N CYS A 434 15.79 -9.39 -20.80
CA CYS A 434 14.42 -9.26 -21.32
C CYS A 434 13.80 -10.63 -21.58
N ASP A 435 14.51 -11.56 -22.24
CA ASP A 435 14.03 -12.93 -22.44
C ASP A 435 13.81 -13.69 -21.13
N VAL A 436 14.71 -13.47 -20.13
CA VAL A 436 14.55 -14.04 -18.79
C VAL A 436 13.25 -13.56 -18.12
N ILE A 437 12.95 -12.26 -18.19
CA ILE A 437 11.71 -11.67 -17.65
C ILE A 437 10.48 -12.29 -18.32
N VAL A 438 10.49 -12.41 -19.66
CA VAL A 438 9.39 -13.02 -20.42
C VAL A 438 9.14 -14.47 -19.98
N LYS A 439 10.20 -15.27 -19.86
CA LYS A 439 10.10 -16.65 -19.39
C LYS A 439 9.62 -16.76 -17.95
N ARG A 440 10.12 -15.88 -17.06
CA ARG A 440 9.68 -15.82 -15.66
C ARG A 440 8.20 -15.47 -15.54
N TYR A 441 7.72 -14.52 -16.36
CA TYR A 441 6.30 -14.18 -16.42
C TYR A 441 5.47 -15.40 -16.89
N ILE A 442 5.86 -16.06 -17.99
CA ILE A 442 5.16 -17.25 -18.50
C ILE A 442 5.12 -18.36 -17.43
N ASN A 443 6.23 -18.55 -16.70
CA ASN A 443 6.27 -19.51 -15.60
C ASN A 443 5.30 -19.15 -14.47
N GLN A 444 5.21 -17.86 -14.12
CA GLN A 444 4.31 -17.36 -13.08
C GLN A 444 2.83 -17.56 -13.42
N VAL A 445 2.44 -17.25 -14.68
CA VAL A 445 1.02 -17.34 -15.11
C VAL A 445 0.65 -18.71 -15.68
N GLY A 446 1.63 -19.55 -15.99
CA GLY A 446 1.45 -20.91 -16.50
C GLY A 446 1.02 -21.01 -17.97
N THR A 447 1.05 -19.90 -18.73
CA THR A 447 0.67 -19.85 -20.15
C THR A 447 1.38 -18.72 -20.89
N ALA A 448 1.62 -18.91 -22.18
CA ALA A 448 2.15 -17.87 -23.08
C ALA A 448 1.08 -17.24 -23.98
N ALA A 449 -0.21 -17.55 -23.76
CA ALA A 449 -1.30 -17.15 -24.67
C ALA A 449 -1.44 -15.61 -24.82
N ASP A 450 -1.12 -14.84 -23.76
CA ASP A 450 -1.22 -13.37 -23.76
C ASP A 450 0.17 -12.71 -23.80
N VAL A 451 1.16 -13.38 -24.42
CA VAL A 451 2.54 -12.88 -24.58
C VAL A 451 2.79 -12.56 -26.05
N LYS A 452 3.10 -11.28 -26.32
CA LYS A 452 3.32 -10.76 -27.66
C LYS A 452 4.56 -9.89 -27.75
N LEU A 453 5.28 -10.01 -28.85
CA LEU A 453 6.42 -9.19 -29.19
C LEU A 453 6.03 -8.15 -30.24
N HIS A 454 6.23 -6.88 -29.93
CA HIS A 454 6.16 -5.76 -30.88
C HIS A 454 7.57 -5.43 -31.37
N ARG A 455 7.84 -5.65 -32.64
CA ARG A 455 9.09 -5.35 -33.31
C ARG A 455 8.84 -4.45 -34.51
N GLY A 456 9.08 -3.17 -34.35
CA GLY A 456 8.65 -2.15 -35.32
C GLY A 456 7.13 -2.13 -35.45
N ASP A 457 6.62 -2.34 -36.68
CA ASP A 457 5.17 -2.40 -36.96
C ASP A 457 4.59 -3.84 -36.87
N GLU A 458 5.42 -4.83 -36.57
CA GLU A 458 4.99 -6.23 -36.48
C GLU A 458 4.61 -6.62 -35.04
N ILE A 459 3.54 -7.40 -34.91
CA ILE A 459 3.14 -8.04 -33.65
C ILE A 459 3.22 -9.54 -33.84
N ILE A 460 4.02 -10.22 -33.03
CA ILE A 460 4.33 -11.64 -33.13
C ILE A 460 3.88 -12.31 -31.82
N ASP A 461 3.03 -13.31 -31.91
CA ASP A 461 2.68 -14.12 -30.74
C ASP A 461 3.90 -14.96 -30.31
N TYR A 462 4.12 -15.08 -28.99
CA TYR A 462 5.27 -15.82 -28.44
C TYR A 462 5.38 -17.24 -28.96
N THR A 463 4.25 -17.91 -29.26
CA THR A 463 4.19 -19.26 -29.77
C THR A 463 4.68 -19.41 -31.22
N ASP A 464 4.86 -18.31 -31.93
CA ASP A 464 5.32 -18.26 -33.31
C ASP A 464 6.82 -17.90 -33.43
N LEU A 465 7.48 -17.66 -32.29
CA LEU A 465 8.91 -17.41 -32.17
C LEU A 465 9.70 -18.67 -31.91
#